data_246a561a7f8ebfd80f691e2fe423b0f7
#
_entry.id   246a561a7f8ebfd80f691e2fe423b0f7
#
_cell.length_a   1.000
_cell.length_b   1.000
_cell.length_c   1.000
_cell.angle_alpha   90.00
_cell.angle_beta   90.00
_cell.angle_gamma   90.00
#
_symmetry.space_group_name_H-M   'P 1'
#
loop_
_entity.id
_entity.type
_entity.pdbx_description
1 polymer ?
#
loop_
_entity_poly.entity_id
_entity_poly.type
_entity_poly.pdbx_seq_one_letter_code
_entity_poly.pdbx_strand_id
1 'polypeptide(L)'
;MKHYHRIPLMLCSFCAVSLSIIAQNNTNLPTSMYGVGELSTSDGGRYAGMGNIGIALNRTGFQNTLNPAAITRMDSTCFIFDVGASASYARYSFQNDHSSSFMGNPNRFSIGCRILPRWYAMIGAAPYSSVGYIIQTEEEVEGMPGSYTYSLFEGSGGLYRCYLTNAFALTKRLSVGINLGIILGTVTQSETQESAIVEYESSKRAFYADFGIHYEFNTTGNQKWAAGLVFAPSLQVNHENNLTYSNSSTSEGVDKSYHSRTQYLPMHIGAGISMTTERWVVTTDYNYLDWSRNTSSYT
;
A
#
# COMPACT_ATOMS: atom_id res chain seq x y z
N MET A 1 -29.49 -8.56 32.91
CA MET A 1 -28.31 -7.65 32.91
C MET A 1 -26.95 -8.34 32.76
N LYS A 2 -26.82 -9.50 32.09
CA LYS A 2 -25.54 -10.24 31.95
C LYS A 2 -24.93 -10.25 30.53
N HIS A 3 -25.51 -9.56 29.54
CA HIS A 3 -25.03 -9.59 28.15
C HIS A 3 -24.21 -8.39 27.70
N TYR A 4 -24.22 -7.27 28.42
CA TYR A 4 -23.52 -6.03 28.02
C TYR A 4 -22.00 -6.07 28.21
N HIS A 5 -21.45 -6.96 29.03
CA HIS A 5 -20.00 -7.06 29.21
C HIS A 5 -19.29 -7.96 28.19
N ARG A 6 -20.03 -8.72 27.38
CA ARG A 6 -19.43 -9.62 26.37
C ARG A 6 -19.07 -8.90 25.07
N ILE A 7 -19.79 -7.82 24.74
CA ILE A 7 -19.54 -7.03 23.52
C ILE A 7 -18.19 -6.30 23.56
N PRO A 8 -17.85 -5.56 24.64
CA PRO A 8 -16.52 -4.90 24.69
C PRO A 8 -15.36 -5.89 24.76
N LEU A 9 -15.55 -7.05 25.41
CA LEU A 9 -14.52 -8.09 25.44
C LEU A 9 -14.28 -8.71 24.05
N MET A 10 -15.33 -8.90 23.28
CA MET A 10 -15.26 -9.42 21.91
C MET A 10 -14.64 -8.38 20.95
N LEU A 11 -14.92 -7.08 21.15
CA LEU A 11 -14.30 -6.00 20.40
C LEU A 11 -12.80 -5.85 20.72
N CYS A 12 -12.41 -5.94 22.00
CA CYS A 12 -11.00 -5.96 22.43
C CYS A 12 -10.26 -7.18 21.90
N SER A 13 -10.87 -8.36 21.89
CA SER A 13 -10.26 -9.56 21.33
C SER A 13 -10.07 -9.46 19.83
N PHE A 14 -11.02 -8.85 19.11
CA PHE A 14 -10.90 -8.61 17.67
C PHE A 14 -9.80 -7.57 17.35
N CYS A 15 -9.69 -6.49 18.14
CA CYS A 15 -8.58 -5.54 18.02
C CYS A 15 -7.21 -6.14 18.35
N ALA A 16 -7.14 -7.05 19.32
CA ALA A 16 -5.87 -7.71 19.69
C ALA A 16 -5.38 -8.67 18.59
N VAL A 17 -6.29 -9.38 17.93
CA VAL A 17 -5.96 -10.24 16.79
C VAL A 17 -5.50 -9.42 15.58
N SER A 18 -6.08 -8.24 15.34
CA SER A 18 -5.68 -7.38 14.21
C SER A 18 -4.27 -6.78 14.37
N LEU A 19 -3.79 -6.58 15.59
CA LEU A 19 -2.44 -6.08 15.84
C LEU A 19 -1.34 -7.11 15.51
N SER A 20 -1.65 -8.40 15.60
CA SER A 20 -0.69 -9.47 15.26
C SER A 20 -0.52 -9.68 13.75
N ILE A 21 -1.46 -9.22 12.94
CA ILE A 21 -1.43 -9.37 11.47
C ILE A 21 -0.47 -8.34 10.81
N ILE A 22 -0.13 -7.26 11.50
CA ILE A 22 0.73 -6.19 10.98
C ILE A 22 2.21 -6.63 10.84
N ALA A 23 2.62 -7.71 11.51
CA ALA A 23 4.00 -8.19 11.53
C ALA A 23 4.36 -9.17 10.40
N GLN A 24 3.46 -9.45 9.44
CA GLN A 24 3.74 -10.37 8.35
C GLN A 24 4.27 -9.62 7.13
N ASN A 25 5.32 -10.16 6.52
CA ASN A 25 5.84 -9.65 5.25
C ASN A 25 4.77 -9.78 4.16
N ASN A 26 4.48 -8.68 3.50
CA ASN A 26 3.46 -8.61 2.44
C ASN A 26 4.01 -8.94 1.05
N THR A 27 5.32 -9.09 0.91
CA THR A 27 6.01 -9.44 -0.33
C THR A 27 7.24 -10.28 -0.05
N ASN A 28 7.70 -11.05 -1.03
CA ASN A 28 8.96 -11.78 -1.03
C ASN A 28 9.74 -11.48 -2.32
N LEU A 29 9.64 -10.26 -2.81
CA LEU A 29 10.35 -9.82 -4.00
C LEU A 29 11.69 -9.18 -3.64
N PRO A 30 12.83 -9.66 -4.19
CA PRO A 30 14.14 -9.04 -3.96
C PRO A 30 14.19 -7.56 -4.32
N THR A 31 13.42 -7.14 -5.33
CA THR A 31 13.32 -5.73 -5.74
C THR A 31 12.72 -4.81 -4.68
N SER A 32 12.03 -5.38 -3.66
CA SER A 32 11.46 -4.60 -2.54
C SER A 32 12.52 -4.02 -1.59
N MET A 33 13.81 -4.37 -1.76
CA MET A 33 14.91 -3.79 -1.00
C MET A 33 15.14 -2.30 -1.30
N TYR A 34 14.64 -1.80 -2.43
CA TYR A 34 14.91 -0.43 -2.87
C TYR A 34 13.83 0.56 -2.41
N GLY A 35 14.26 1.74 -1.94
CA GLY A 35 13.42 2.91 -1.67
C GLY A 35 12.43 2.72 -0.52
N VAL A 36 11.15 2.73 -0.85
CA VAL A 36 10.04 2.53 0.11
C VAL A 36 9.48 1.10 0.05
N GLY A 37 10.10 0.22 -0.73
CA GLY A 37 9.61 -1.12 -1.02
C GLY A 37 8.68 -1.18 -2.23
N GLU A 38 8.04 -2.32 -2.41
CA GLU A 38 7.06 -2.53 -3.46
C GLU A 38 5.77 -1.80 -3.13
N LEU A 39 5.33 -0.90 -4.02
CA LEU A 39 4.07 -0.19 -3.85
C LEU A 39 2.89 -1.15 -3.96
N SER A 40 1.95 -1.05 -3.04
CA SER A 40 0.70 -1.76 -3.12
C SER A 40 -0.17 -1.14 -4.22
N THR A 41 -0.25 -1.81 -5.36
CA THR A 41 -1.11 -1.41 -6.48
C THR A 41 -2.53 -1.94 -6.35
N SER A 42 -2.73 -2.88 -5.43
CA SER A 42 -4.02 -3.55 -5.27
C SER A 42 -4.95 -2.72 -4.42
N ASP A 43 -6.04 -2.27 -5.03
CA ASP A 43 -7.17 -1.72 -4.29
C ASP A 43 -7.93 -2.82 -3.50
N GLY A 44 -7.57 -4.09 -3.70
CA GLY A 44 -8.33 -5.21 -3.19
C GLY A 44 -9.75 -5.28 -3.80
N GLY A 45 -10.42 -6.38 -3.59
CA GLY A 45 -11.79 -6.52 -4.00
C GLY A 45 -12.01 -6.49 -5.52
N ARG A 46 -13.04 -5.76 -5.96
CA ARG A 46 -13.55 -5.85 -7.34
C ARG A 46 -12.59 -5.33 -8.40
N TYR A 47 -11.89 -4.24 -8.10
CA TYR A 47 -10.98 -3.61 -9.08
C TYR A 47 -9.71 -4.44 -9.29
N ALA A 48 -9.29 -5.23 -8.29
CA ALA A 48 -8.19 -6.17 -8.43
C ALA A 48 -8.43 -7.21 -9.54
N GLY A 49 -9.67 -7.70 -9.67
CA GLY A 49 -10.08 -8.62 -10.74
C GLY A 49 -10.12 -7.97 -12.14
N MET A 50 -10.02 -6.64 -12.21
CA MET A 50 -9.97 -5.85 -13.45
C MET A 50 -8.58 -5.24 -13.70
N GLY A 51 -7.52 -5.77 -13.08
CA GLY A 51 -6.17 -5.24 -13.21
C GLY A 51 -5.95 -3.92 -12.46
N ASN A 52 -6.71 -3.64 -11.40
CA ASN A 52 -6.70 -2.38 -10.63
C ASN A 52 -7.03 -1.14 -11.47
N ILE A 53 -7.85 -1.29 -12.49
CA ILE A 53 -8.34 -0.23 -13.36
C ILE A 53 -9.72 0.22 -12.87
N GLY A 54 -9.94 1.53 -12.69
CA GLY A 54 -11.21 2.00 -12.19
C GLY A 54 -11.29 3.48 -11.85
N ILE A 55 -10.36 4.32 -12.30
CA ILE A 55 -10.37 5.78 -12.04
C ILE A 55 -11.67 6.43 -12.49
N ALA A 56 -12.25 5.97 -13.59
CA ALA A 56 -13.52 6.47 -14.13
C ALA A 56 -14.74 5.64 -13.72
N LEU A 57 -14.56 4.57 -12.92
CA LEU A 57 -15.68 3.73 -12.51
C LEU A 57 -16.31 4.25 -11.23
N ASN A 58 -17.61 4.38 -11.24
CA ASN A 58 -18.42 4.56 -10.06
C ASN A 58 -19.61 3.60 -10.11
N ARG A 59 -19.82 2.86 -9.07
CA ARG A 59 -20.96 1.93 -8.96
C ARG A 59 -21.59 2.00 -7.58
N THR A 60 -22.91 1.90 -7.58
CA THR A 60 -23.70 1.77 -6.38
C THR A 60 -23.31 0.50 -5.61
N GLY A 61 -23.18 0.60 -4.31
CA GLY A 61 -22.87 -0.54 -3.43
C GLY A 61 -21.37 -0.91 -3.33
N PHE A 62 -20.48 -0.13 -3.95
CA PHE A 62 -19.03 -0.38 -3.87
C PHE A 62 -18.29 0.91 -3.55
N GLN A 63 -17.20 0.77 -2.81
CA GLN A 63 -16.25 1.84 -2.55
C GLN A 63 -15.15 1.80 -3.63
N ASN A 64 -14.87 2.96 -4.21
CA ASN A 64 -13.76 3.12 -5.13
C ASN A 64 -12.68 3.98 -4.46
N THR A 65 -11.52 3.40 -4.17
CA THR A 65 -10.38 4.09 -3.56
C THR A 65 -9.39 4.60 -4.59
N LEU A 66 -9.56 4.25 -5.88
CA LEU A 66 -8.70 4.71 -6.98
C LEU A 66 -9.00 6.16 -7.37
N ASN A 67 -10.23 6.63 -7.12
CA ASN A 67 -10.63 8.02 -7.34
C ASN A 67 -11.52 8.49 -6.20
N PRO A 68 -11.09 9.44 -5.36
CA PRO A 68 -11.87 9.92 -4.24
C PRO A 68 -13.23 10.52 -4.65
N ALA A 69 -13.38 11.06 -5.87
CA ALA A 69 -14.65 11.58 -6.35
C ALA A 69 -15.68 10.49 -6.67
N ALA A 70 -15.23 9.26 -6.93
CA ALA A 70 -16.12 8.18 -7.37
C ALA A 70 -16.98 7.62 -6.24
N ILE A 71 -16.69 7.90 -4.96
CA ILE A 71 -17.51 7.46 -3.82
C ILE A 71 -18.88 8.16 -3.76
N THR A 72 -19.13 9.21 -4.54
CA THR A 72 -20.42 9.92 -4.57
C THR A 72 -21.60 9.09 -5.09
N ARG A 73 -21.35 7.88 -5.57
CA ARG A 73 -22.38 6.93 -6.03
C ARG A 73 -22.63 5.79 -5.06
N MET A 74 -22.03 5.82 -3.87
CA MET A 74 -22.40 4.87 -2.81
C MET A 74 -23.90 4.96 -2.50
N ASP A 75 -24.45 3.85 -2.04
CA ASP A 75 -25.86 3.84 -1.62
C ASP A 75 -26.09 4.88 -0.52
N SER A 76 -27.19 5.61 -0.65
CA SER A 76 -27.50 6.73 0.21
C SER A 76 -28.13 6.34 1.55
N THR A 77 -28.50 5.10 1.73
CA THR A 77 -29.29 4.63 2.89
C THR A 77 -28.47 3.79 3.87
N CYS A 78 -27.27 3.36 3.49
CA CYS A 78 -26.49 2.41 4.28
C CYS A 78 -25.04 2.86 4.48
N PHE A 79 -24.45 2.37 5.58
CA PHE A 79 -23.01 2.29 5.70
C PHE A 79 -22.50 1.13 4.83
N ILE A 80 -21.47 1.39 4.05
CA ILE A 80 -20.78 0.37 3.28
C ILE A 80 -19.48 0.05 4.00
N PHE A 81 -19.33 -1.22 4.38
CA PHE A 81 -18.10 -1.77 4.93
C PHE A 81 -17.40 -2.54 3.83
N ASP A 82 -16.11 -2.33 3.69
CA ASP A 82 -15.27 -3.03 2.73
C ASP A 82 -14.04 -3.59 3.44
N VAL A 83 -13.88 -4.91 3.38
CA VAL A 83 -12.74 -5.64 3.94
C VAL A 83 -12.15 -6.49 2.83
N GLY A 84 -10.90 -6.26 2.51
CA GLY A 84 -10.17 -6.99 1.49
C GLY A 84 -9.02 -7.78 2.08
N ALA A 85 -8.82 -8.97 1.56
CA ALA A 85 -7.63 -9.79 1.78
C ALA A 85 -7.18 -10.39 0.46
N SER A 86 -5.88 -10.62 0.33
CA SER A 86 -5.30 -11.31 -0.82
C SER A 86 -4.43 -12.46 -0.38
N ALA A 87 -4.35 -13.48 -1.22
CA ALA A 87 -3.37 -14.53 -1.10
C ALA A 87 -2.65 -14.65 -2.44
N SER A 88 -1.35 -14.78 -2.38
CA SER A 88 -0.52 -14.96 -3.57
C SER A 88 0.44 -16.14 -3.39
N TYR A 89 0.66 -16.84 -4.48
CA TYR A 89 1.67 -17.89 -4.58
C TYR A 89 2.63 -17.50 -5.69
N ALA A 90 3.90 -17.33 -5.33
CA ALA A 90 4.96 -17.03 -6.26
C ALA A 90 5.93 -18.20 -6.36
N ARG A 91 6.37 -18.50 -7.57
CA ARG A 91 7.43 -19.46 -7.83
C ARG A 91 8.59 -18.73 -8.50
N TYR A 92 9.75 -18.83 -7.89
CA TYR A 92 10.99 -18.26 -8.40
C TYR A 92 11.82 -19.40 -9.02
N SER A 93 12.42 -19.11 -10.15
CA SER A 93 13.28 -20.05 -10.85
C SER A 93 14.52 -19.32 -11.37
N PHE A 94 15.68 -19.78 -10.99
CA PHE A 94 16.96 -19.26 -11.47
C PHE A 94 17.87 -20.45 -11.80
N GLN A 95 18.22 -20.58 -13.06
CA GLN A 95 18.98 -21.73 -13.57
C GLN A 95 18.27 -23.05 -13.20
N ASN A 96 18.87 -23.87 -12.33
CA ASN A 96 18.33 -25.15 -11.85
C ASN A 96 17.65 -25.06 -10.47
N ASP A 97 17.73 -23.90 -9.82
CA ASP A 97 17.18 -23.67 -8.50
C ASP A 97 15.73 -23.18 -8.58
N HIS A 98 14.90 -23.71 -7.72
CA HIS A 98 13.49 -23.36 -7.63
C HIS A 98 13.13 -23.06 -6.18
N SER A 99 12.48 -21.93 -5.97
CA SER A 99 11.91 -21.55 -4.68
C SER A 99 10.44 -21.19 -4.85
N SER A 100 9.65 -21.38 -3.82
CA SER A 100 8.25 -20.99 -3.83
C SER A 100 7.88 -20.28 -2.53
N SER A 101 7.01 -19.31 -2.62
CA SER A 101 6.52 -18.54 -1.49
C SER A 101 5.01 -18.40 -1.55
N PHE A 102 4.37 -18.54 -0.40
CA PHE A 102 2.95 -18.27 -0.20
C PHE A 102 2.80 -17.11 0.77
N MET A 103 1.99 -16.12 0.40
CA MET A 103 1.73 -14.92 1.19
C MET A 103 0.25 -14.67 1.31
N GLY A 104 -0.21 -14.27 2.49
CA GLY A 104 -1.58 -13.87 2.75
C GLY A 104 -1.62 -12.53 3.46
N ASN A 105 -2.31 -11.54 2.87
CA ASN A 105 -2.25 -10.17 3.33
C ASN A 105 -3.63 -9.53 3.46
N PRO A 106 -3.90 -8.75 4.53
CA PRO A 106 -5.01 -7.82 4.52
C PRO A 106 -4.72 -6.68 3.54
N ASN A 107 -5.65 -6.41 2.62
CA ASN A 107 -5.44 -5.36 1.62
C ASN A 107 -6.11 -4.05 2.00
N ARG A 108 -7.28 -4.11 2.63
CA ARG A 108 -8.04 -2.92 2.93
C ARG A 108 -9.06 -3.17 4.02
N PHE A 109 -9.24 -2.15 4.82
CA PHE A 109 -10.42 -1.99 5.68
C PHE A 109 -10.95 -0.58 5.45
N SER A 110 -12.24 -0.44 5.13
CA SER A 110 -12.85 0.88 4.99
C SER A 110 -14.34 0.89 5.32
N ILE A 111 -14.79 2.04 5.76
CA ILE A 111 -16.20 2.31 6.07
C ILE A 111 -16.55 3.62 5.39
N GLY A 112 -17.62 3.62 4.60
CA GLY A 112 -18.11 4.80 3.93
C GLY A 112 -19.61 4.95 4.04
N CYS A 113 -20.07 6.20 4.00
CA CYS A 113 -21.49 6.52 4.01
C CYS A 113 -21.76 7.88 3.34
N ARG A 114 -23.01 8.12 3.04
CA ARG A 114 -23.50 9.44 2.67
C ARG A 114 -23.85 10.24 3.92
N ILE A 115 -23.16 11.35 4.16
CA ILE A 115 -23.38 12.24 5.30
C ILE A 115 -24.57 13.19 5.02
N LEU A 116 -24.56 13.82 3.83
CA LEU A 116 -25.61 14.72 3.37
C LEU A 116 -25.98 14.40 1.90
N PRO A 117 -27.09 14.92 1.36
CA PRO A 117 -27.56 14.59 0.00
C PRO A 117 -26.53 14.70 -1.12
N ARG A 118 -25.45 15.47 -0.91
CA ARG A 118 -24.38 15.65 -1.89
C ARG A 118 -22.99 15.42 -1.32
N TRP A 119 -22.89 15.06 -0.04
CA TRP A 119 -21.63 14.85 0.65
C TRP A 119 -21.50 13.40 1.10
N TYR A 120 -20.40 12.78 0.72
CA TYR A 120 -20.05 11.41 1.02
C TYR A 120 -18.69 11.39 1.73
N ALA A 121 -18.56 10.54 2.71
CA ALA A 121 -17.31 10.36 3.43
C ALA A 121 -16.98 8.88 3.58
N MET A 122 -15.69 8.60 3.63
CA MET A 122 -15.14 7.26 3.84
C MET A 122 -13.87 7.38 4.68
N ILE A 123 -13.71 6.49 5.65
CA ILE A 123 -12.48 6.31 6.41
C ILE A 123 -11.95 4.91 6.15
N GLY A 124 -10.65 4.75 6.05
CA GLY A 124 -10.06 3.45 5.81
C GLY A 124 -8.58 3.36 6.13
N ALA A 125 -8.10 2.13 6.06
CA ALA A 125 -6.69 1.79 6.19
C ALA A 125 -6.33 0.73 5.14
N ALA A 126 -5.15 0.86 4.53
CA ALA A 126 -4.65 -0.06 3.53
C ALA A 126 -3.11 -0.08 3.53
N PRO A 127 -2.46 -1.17 3.11
CA PRO A 127 -1.04 -1.15 2.81
C PRO A 127 -0.73 -0.10 1.73
N TYR A 128 0.38 0.63 1.91
CA TYR A 128 0.91 1.55 0.91
C TYR A 128 2.10 0.94 0.17
N SER A 129 3.01 0.33 0.92
CA SER A 129 4.12 -0.43 0.36
C SER A 129 4.53 -1.57 1.29
N SER A 130 5.28 -2.52 0.76
CA SER A 130 5.80 -3.65 1.54
C SER A 130 7.24 -3.96 1.16
N VAL A 131 8.00 -4.40 2.14
CA VAL A 131 9.36 -4.90 2.01
C VAL A 131 9.39 -6.33 2.54
N GLY A 132 9.95 -7.24 1.76
CA GLY A 132 10.15 -8.62 2.16
C GLY A 132 11.07 -9.31 1.18
N TYR A 133 12.26 -9.67 1.64
CA TYR A 133 13.23 -10.44 0.86
C TYR A 133 14.19 -11.18 1.79
N ILE A 134 14.73 -12.28 1.29
CA ILE A 134 15.84 -13.02 1.87
C ILE A 134 16.76 -13.36 0.71
N ILE A 135 17.96 -12.82 0.74
CA ILE A 135 18.98 -13.01 -0.31
C ILE A 135 20.24 -13.53 0.36
N GLN A 136 20.70 -14.69 -0.06
CA GLN A 136 21.97 -15.23 0.36
C GLN A 136 22.96 -15.10 -0.79
N THR A 137 24.14 -14.54 -0.49
CA THR A 137 25.27 -14.46 -1.42
C THR A 137 26.43 -15.30 -0.89
N GLU A 138 27.20 -15.84 -1.81
CA GLU A 138 28.39 -16.61 -1.55
C GLU A 138 29.55 -15.95 -2.30
N GLU A 139 30.60 -15.58 -1.58
CA GLU A 139 31.78 -14.96 -2.15
C GLU A 139 33.03 -15.74 -1.77
N GLU A 140 33.90 -16.01 -2.72
CA GLU A 140 35.18 -16.66 -2.47
C GLU A 140 36.12 -15.71 -1.73
N VAL A 141 36.75 -16.20 -0.65
CA VAL A 141 37.67 -15.37 0.17
C VAL A 141 38.94 -15.09 -0.62
N GLU A 142 39.22 -13.82 -0.83
CA GLU A 142 40.42 -13.39 -1.58
C GLU A 142 41.70 -13.93 -0.94
N GLY A 143 42.50 -14.66 -1.73
CA GLY A 143 43.73 -15.30 -1.27
C GLY A 143 43.57 -16.68 -0.63
N MET A 144 42.35 -17.23 -0.54
CA MET A 144 42.09 -18.58 -0.03
C MET A 144 41.23 -19.38 -0.99
N PRO A 145 41.76 -19.93 -2.10
CA PRO A 145 40.93 -20.68 -3.07
C PRO A 145 40.20 -21.83 -2.44
N GLY A 146 38.87 -21.90 -2.70
CA GLY A 146 37.97 -22.92 -2.14
C GLY A 146 37.43 -22.58 -0.76
N SER A 147 37.72 -21.41 -0.22
CA SER A 147 37.09 -20.88 1.00
C SER A 147 36.05 -19.85 0.64
N TYR A 148 34.82 -19.99 1.16
CA TYR A 148 33.67 -19.13 0.85
C TYR A 148 33.17 -18.45 2.10
N THR A 149 32.75 -17.18 1.97
CA THR A 149 32.02 -16.42 2.98
C THR A 149 30.57 -16.26 2.53
N TYR A 150 29.65 -16.45 3.43
CA TYR A 150 28.22 -16.31 3.18
C TYR A 150 27.71 -15.03 3.83
N SER A 151 26.99 -14.22 3.03
CA SER A 151 26.26 -13.06 3.54
C SER A 151 24.78 -13.27 3.34
N LEU A 152 23.98 -13.03 4.39
CA LEU A 152 22.54 -13.13 4.37
C LEU A 152 21.95 -11.72 4.51
N PHE A 153 21.20 -11.29 3.50
CA PHE A 153 20.47 -10.02 3.48
C PHE A 153 19.00 -10.30 3.64
N GLU A 154 18.41 -9.72 4.67
CA GLU A 154 17.00 -9.84 4.96
C GLU A 154 16.34 -8.48 5.03
N GLY A 155 15.14 -8.37 4.53
CA GLY A 155 14.34 -7.17 4.65
C GLY A 155 12.91 -7.50 5.02
N SER A 156 12.33 -6.68 5.88
CA SER A 156 10.95 -6.87 6.33
C SER A 156 10.27 -5.55 6.64
N GLY A 157 8.92 -5.59 6.71
CA GLY A 157 8.11 -4.45 7.08
C GLY A 157 7.37 -3.82 5.91
N GLY A 158 7.03 -2.54 6.05
CA GLY A 158 6.28 -1.81 5.02
C GLY A 158 5.57 -0.60 5.59
N LEU A 159 4.88 0.10 4.70
CA LEU A 159 4.15 1.31 5.02
C LEU A 159 2.64 1.07 4.87
N TYR A 160 1.87 1.64 5.78
CA TYR A 160 0.42 1.62 5.77
C TYR A 160 -0.11 3.04 5.64
N ARG A 161 -1.19 3.21 4.91
CA ARG A 161 -1.93 4.46 4.83
C ARG A 161 -3.23 4.37 5.62
N CYS A 162 -3.48 5.38 6.47
CA CYS A 162 -4.78 5.63 7.07
C CYS A 162 -5.34 6.89 6.44
N TYR A 163 -6.58 6.85 5.97
CA TYR A 163 -7.12 7.92 5.15
C TYR A 163 -8.57 8.26 5.48
N LEU A 164 -8.93 9.52 5.22
CA LEU A 164 -10.27 10.07 5.26
C LEU A 164 -10.58 10.67 3.88
N THR A 165 -11.53 10.08 3.19
CA THR A 165 -12.02 10.58 1.90
C THR A 165 -13.27 11.39 2.09
N ASN A 166 -13.32 12.55 1.46
CA ASN A 166 -14.52 13.38 1.36
C ASN A 166 -14.81 13.65 -0.11
N ALA A 167 -16.06 13.45 -0.53
CA ALA A 167 -16.48 13.69 -1.90
C ALA A 167 -17.80 14.44 -1.96
N PHE A 168 -17.89 15.31 -2.95
CA PHE A 168 -19.04 16.17 -3.16
C PHE A 168 -19.59 16.00 -4.59
N ALA A 169 -20.86 15.70 -4.70
CA ALA A 169 -21.59 15.73 -5.95
C ALA A 169 -21.99 17.18 -6.27
N LEU A 170 -21.18 17.90 -7.05
CA LEU A 170 -21.43 19.29 -7.44
C LEU A 170 -22.69 19.40 -8.31
N THR A 171 -22.83 18.45 -9.23
CA THR A 171 -24.02 18.32 -10.07
C THR A 171 -24.44 16.83 -10.11
N LYS A 172 -25.51 16.53 -10.85
CA LYS A 172 -25.90 15.12 -11.09
C LYS A 172 -24.86 14.31 -11.86
N ARG A 173 -23.87 14.98 -12.49
CA ARG A 173 -22.87 14.36 -13.36
C ARG A 173 -21.43 14.61 -12.95
N LEU A 174 -21.16 15.72 -12.25
CA LEU A 174 -19.83 16.12 -11.83
C LEU A 174 -19.68 15.93 -10.33
N SER A 175 -18.64 15.20 -9.97
CA SER A 175 -18.23 14.98 -8.59
C SER A 175 -16.77 15.34 -8.42
N VAL A 176 -16.43 15.83 -7.25
CA VAL A 176 -15.06 16.10 -6.83
C VAL A 176 -14.81 15.42 -5.48
N GLY A 177 -13.58 15.04 -5.24
CA GLY A 177 -13.20 14.37 -4.00
C GLY A 177 -11.79 14.70 -3.58
N ILE A 178 -11.56 14.62 -2.30
CA ILE A 178 -10.26 14.74 -1.67
C ILE A 178 -10.09 13.57 -0.69
N ASN A 179 -8.92 12.99 -0.72
CA ASN A 179 -8.48 11.97 0.22
C ASN A 179 -7.30 12.52 1.00
N LEU A 180 -7.42 12.58 2.30
CA LEU A 180 -6.39 13.07 3.21
C LEU A 180 -6.03 11.96 4.17
N GLY A 181 -4.74 11.78 4.45
CA GLY A 181 -4.32 10.75 5.36
C GLY A 181 -2.87 10.85 5.80
N ILE A 182 -2.47 9.83 6.50
CA ILE A 182 -1.10 9.62 6.94
C ILE A 182 -0.61 8.28 6.45
N ILE A 183 0.64 8.25 6.05
CA ILE A 183 1.40 7.03 5.78
C ILE A 183 2.39 6.86 6.93
N LEU A 184 2.43 5.67 7.49
CA LEU A 184 3.31 5.32 8.60
C LEU A 184 3.74 3.86 8.49
N GLY A 185 4.93 3.56 9.01
CA GLY A 185 5.44 2.20 9.06
C GLY A 185 6.94 2.16 9.30
N THR A 186 7.43 0.96 9.49
CA THR A 186 8.85 0.69 9.73
C THR A 186 9.33 -0.34 8.72
N VAL A 187 10.52 -0.11 8.19
CA VAL A 187 11.26 -1.02 7.32
C VAL A 187 12.54 -1.39 8.04
N THR A 188 12.75 -2.68 8.22
CA THR A 188 13.95 -3.25 8.81
C THR A 188 14.71 -4.00 7.75
N GLN A 189 16.02 -3.74 7.64
CA GLN A 189 16.94 -4.44 6.76
C GLN A 189 18.12 -4.92 7.59
N SER A 190 18.50 -6.18 7.44
CA SER A 190 19.64 -6.75 8.14
C SER A 190 20.60 -7.42 7.18
N GLU A 191 21.87 -7.31 7.50
CA GLU A 191 22.94 -8.04 6.88
C GLU A 191 23.66 -8.86 7.95
N THR A 192 23.70 -10.16 7.75
CA THR A 192 24.38 -11.10 8.62
C THR A 192 25.54 -11.73 7.87
N GLN A 193 26.76 -11.54 8.38
CA GLN A 193 27.96 -12.17 7.87
C GLN A 193 28.69 -12.84 9.02
N GLU A 194 28.79 -14.17 8.98
CA GLU A 194 29.36 -14.98 10.06
C GLU A 194 28.71 -14.69 11.43
N SER A 195 29.43 -13.97 12.31
CA SER A 195 28.96 -13.58 13.64
C SER A 195 28.56 -12.10 13.74
N ALA A 196 28.77 -11.33 12.69
CA ALA A 196 28.44 -9.90 12.62
C ALA A 196 27.04 -9.73 12.05
N ILE A 197 26.23 -8.91 12.74
CA ILE A 197 24.88 -8.53 12.31
C ILE A 197 24.82 -7.01 12.27
N VAL A 198 24.46 -6.47 11.12
CA VAL A 198 24.16 -5.06 10.93
C VAL A 198 22.67 -4.94 10.64
N GLU A 199 21.94 -4.25 11.48
CA GLU A 199 20.50 -4.00 11.32
C GLU A 199 20.26 -2.51 11.09
N TYR A 200 19.52 -2.22 10.05
CA TYR A 200 19.07 -0.89 9.68
C TYR A 200 17.55 -0.81 9.82
N GLU A 201 17.06 -0.03 10.78
CA GLU A 201 15.65 0.24 10.99
C GLU A 201 15.31 1.65 10.55
N SER A 202 14.31 1.80 9.69
CA SER A 202 13.81 3.09 9.20
C SER A 202 12.33 3.22 9.48
N SER A 203 11.97 4.03 10.47
CA SER A 203 10.60 4.42 10.76
C SER A 203 10.21 5.63 9.92
N LYS A 204 9.18 5.48 9.10
CA LYS A 204 8.76 6.48 8.10
C LYS A 204 7.36 7.01 8.41
N ARG A 205 7.19 8.33 8.25
CA ARG A 205 5.90 9.02 8.42
C ARG A 205 5.76 10.07 7.33
N ALA A 206 4.60 10.11 6.68
CA ALA A 206 4.30 11.11 5.67
C ALA A 206 2.83 11.52 5.73
N PHE A 207 2.53 12.76 5.36
CA PHE A 207 1.19 13.14 4.98
C PHE A 207 0.89 12.60 3.58
N TYR A 208 -0.39 12.33 3.35
CA TYR A 208 -0.88 11.85 2.07
C TYR A 208 -2.11 12.67 1.69
N ALA A 209 -2.14 13.12 0.44
CA ALA A 209 -3.28 13.81 -0.12
C ALA A 209 -3.44 13.41 -1.59
N ASP A 210 -4.65 13.09 -2.00
CA ASP A 210 -4.99 12.98 -3.40
C ASP A 210 -6.33 13.67 -3.70
N PHE A 211 -6.48 14.11 -4.93
CA PHE A 211 -7.63 14.84 -5.43
C PHE A 211 -8.22 14.05 -6.60
N GLY A 212 -9.54 14.04 -6.68
CA GLY A 212 -10.23 13.35 -7.75
C GLY A 212 -11.32 14.20 -8.36
N ILE A 213 -11.53 13.99 -9.65
CA ILE A 213 -12.67 14.51 -10.41
C ILE A 213 -13.29 13.33 -11.13
N HIS A 214 -14.61 13.29 -11.14
CA HIS A 214 -15.36 12.28 -11.87
C HIS A 214 -16.52 12.94 -12.62
N TYR A 215 -16.65 12.65 -13.90
CA TYR A 215 -17.67 13.20 -14.77
C TYR A 215 -18.40 12.12 -15.55
N GLU A 216 -19.73 12.13 -15.49
CA GLU A 216 -20.61 11.26 -16.29
C GLU A 216 -21.14 12.00 -17.50
N PHE A 217 -20.91 11.47 -18.68
CA PHE A 217 -21.41 12.04 -19.92
C PHE A 217 -22.92 11.81 -20.06
N ASN A 218 -23.56 12.73 -20.80
CA ASN A 218 -24.96 12.54 -21.18
C ASN A 218 -25.02 11.64 -22.39
N THR A 219 -25.43 10.41 -22.19
CA THR A 219 -25.53 9.44 -23.28
C THR A 219 -26.99 9.11 -23.57
N THR A 220 -27.30 8.96 -24.85
CA THR A 220 -28.59 8.51 -25.34
C THR A 220 -28.55 6.98 -25.50
N GLY A 221 -29.44 6.27 -24.80
CA GLY A 221 -29.52 4.80 -24.89
C GLY A 221 -28.92 4.09 -23.63
N ASN A 222 -28.65 2.78 -23.77
CA ASN A 222 -28.22 1.89 -22.68
C ASN A 222 -26.74 2.00 -22.29
N GLN A 223 -26.01 2.96 -22.85
CA GLN A 223 -24.57 3.16 -22.57
C GLN A 223 -24.37 4.32 -21.62
N LYS A 224 -23.56 4.11 -20.57
CA LYS A 224 -23.12 5.16 -19.65
C LYS A 224 -21.63 5.35 -19.82
N TRP A 225 -21.21 6.55 -20.19
CA TRP A 225 -19.81 6.93 -20.30
C TRP A 225 -19.40 7.80 -19.12
N ALA A 226 -18.22 7.56 -18.62
CA ALA A 226 -17.64 8.40 -17.57
C ALA A 226 -16.15 8.60 -17.78
N ALA A 227 -15.65 9.74 -17.29
CA ALA A 227 -14.22 10.03 -17.21
C ALA A 227 -13.85 10.39 -15.77
N GLY A 228 -12.64 10.02 -15.40
CA GLY A 228 -12.05 10.32 -14.10
C GLY A 228 -10.65 10.88 -14.23
N LEU A 229 -10.30 11.78 -13.32
CA LEU A 229 -8.95 12.31 -13.15
C LEU A 229 -8.58 12.21 -11.69
N VAL A 230 -7.34 11.85 -11.40
CA VAL A 230 -6.76 11.84 -10.06
C VAL A 230 -5.40 12.53 -10.07
N PHE A 231 -5.09 13.20 -8.96
CA PHE A 231 -3.83 13.88 -8.77
C PHE A 231 -3.39 13.78 -7.32
N ALA A 232 -2.19 13.29 -7.07
CA ALA A 232 -1.54 13.32 -5.77
C ALA A 232 -0.21 14.07 -5.89
N PRO A 233 0.02 15.11 -5.07
CA PRO A 233 1.28 15.85 -5.09
C PRO A 233 2.42 15.01 -4.49
N SER A 234 3.65 15.30 -4.88
CA SER A 234 4.84 14.77 -4.22
C SER A 234 4.97 15.38 -2.82
N LEU A 235 4.96 14.55 -1.79
CA LEU A 235 5.02 14.97 -0.39
C LEU A 235 6.25 14.38 0.30
N GLN A 236 6.81 15.15 1.23
CA GLN A 236 8.00 14.75 1.98
C GLN A 236 7.68 13.62 2.97
N VAL A 237 8.58 12.65 3.04
CA VAL A 237 8.57 11.58 4.03
C VAL A 237 9.56 11.91 5.14
N ASN A 238 9.06 12.07 6.35
CA ASN A 238 9.91 12.16 7.53
C ASN A 238 10.31 10.74 7.95
N HIS A 239 11.57 10.54 8.22
CA HIS A 239 12.09 9.24 8.63
C HIS A 239 13.11 9.38 9.73
N GLU A 240 13.10 8.41 10.63
CA GLU A 240 14.06 8.22 11.71
C GLU A 240 14.77 6.90 11.44
N ASN A 241 16.09 6.93 11.42
CA ASN A 241 16.91 5.77 11.10
C ASN A 241 17.77 5.39 12.29
N ASN A 242 17.75 4.10 12.61
CA ASN A 242 18.60 3.50 13.62
C ASN A 242 19.47 2.44 12.94
N LEU A 243 20.74 2.46 13.24
CA LEU A 243 21.71 1.46 12.82
C LEU A 243 22.21 0.74 14.07
N THR A 244 21.98 -0.55 14.15
CA THR A 244 22.44 -1.41 15.21
C THR A 244 23.49 -2.36 14.65
N TYR A 245 24.68 -2.33 15.21
CA TYR A 245 25.71 -3.34 14.99
C TYR A 245 25.78 -4.26 16.19
N SER A 246 25.75 -5.56 15.96
CA SER A 246 25.92 -6.55 17.01
C SER A 246 26.85 -7.66 16.55
N ASN A 247 27.64 -8.19 17.48
CA ASN A 247 28.48 -9.34 17.23
C ASN A 247 28.08 -10.47 18.20
N SER A 248 27.59 -11.57 17.65
CA SER A 248 27.11 -12.70 18.42
C SER A 248 28.20 -13.40 19.24
N SER A 249 29.48 -13.24 18.85
CA SER A 249 30.62 -13.87 19.52
C SER A 249 31.12 -13.08 20.73
N THR A 250 30.96 -11.75 20.75
CA THR A 250 31.50 -10.87 21.80
C THR A 250 30.40 -10.23 22.64
N SER A 251 29.13 -10.35 22.25
CA SER A 251 27.99 -9.65 22.86
C SER A 251 28.16 -8.12 22.89
N GLU A 252 29.00 -7.58 22.02
CA GLU A 252 29.17 -6.14 21.84
C GLU A 252 28.15 -5.63 20.84
N GLY A 253 27.55 -4.49 21.13
CA GLY A 253 26.61 -3.82 20.26
C GLY A 253 26.82 -2.31 20.28
N VAL A 254 26.59 -1.68 19.13
CA VAL A 254 26.64 -0.21 18.98
C VAL A 254 25.39 0.24 18.28
N ASP A 255 24.63 1.11 18.93
CA ASP A 255 23.45 1.75 18.34
C ASP A 255 23.78 3.17 17.91
N LYS A 256 23.41 3.54 16.72
CA LYS A 256 23.60 4.88 16.18
C LYS A 256 22.35 5.35 15.43
N SER A 257 21.74 6.41 15.94
CA SER A 257 20.68 7.12 15.21
C SER A 257 21.27 8.13 14.26
N TYR A 258 20.77 8.21 13.05
CA TYR A 258 21.21 9.20 12.08
C TYR A 258 20.06 9.68 11.19
N HIS A 259 20.21 10.91 10.68
CA HIS A 259 19.27 11.46 9.73
C HIS A 259 19.80 11.21 8.32
N SER A 260 19.00 10.56 7.51
CA SER A 260 19.29 10.34 6.10
C SER A 260 18.73 11.49 5.24
N ARG A 261 18.98 11.42 3.94
CA ARG A 261 18.45 12.41 2.98
C ARG A 261 16.94 12.37 2.93
N THR A 262 16.34 13.52 2.68
CA THR A 262 14.89 13.67 2.53
C THR A 262 14.35 12.78 1.41
N GLN A 263 13.41 11.92 1.72
CA GLN A 263 12.66 11.11 0.77
C GLN A 263 11.31 11.76 0.45
N TYR A 264 10.78 11.50 -0.73
CA TYR A 264 9.49 12.01 -1.17
C TYR A 264 8.59 10.88 -1.66
N LEU A 265 7.31 11.01 -1.42
CA LEU A 265 6.31 10.22 -2.14
C LEU A 265 6.27 10.70 -3.60
N PRO A 266 6.07 9.80 -4.57
CA PRO A 266 5.98 10.20 -5.97
C PRO A 266 4.76 11.08 -6.21
N MET A 267 4.88 12.04 -7.12
CA MET A 267 3.71 12.69 -7.68
C MET A 267 2.97 11.66 -8.56
N HIS A 268 1.65 11.61 -8.43
CA HIS A 268 0.82 10.73 -9.23
C HIS A 268 -0.23 11.51 -10.00
N ILE A 269 -0.33 11.24 -11.28
CA ILE A 269 -1.39 11.72 -12.17
C ILE A 269 -2.04 10.50 -12.82
N GLY A 270 -3.35 10.38 -12.67
CA GLY A 270 -4.12 9.31 -13.29
C GLY A 270 -5.29 9.86 -14.08
N ALA A 271 -5.57 9.26 -15.21
CA ALA A 271 -6.73 9.56 -16.04
C ALA A 271 -7.40 8.26 -16.49
N GLY A 272 -8.72 8.21 -16.45
CA GLY A 272 -9.47 7.03 -16.85
C GLY A 272 -10.71 7.40 -17.66
N ILE A 273 -11.13 6.48 -18.50
CA ILE A 273 -12.40 6.52 -19.20
C ILE A 273 -13.09 5.17 -19.09
N SER A 274 -14.38 5.17 -18.87
CA SER A 274 -15.18 3.96 -18.76
C SER A 274 -16.46 4.03 -19.58
N MET A 275 -16.84 2.89 -20.14
CA MET A 275 -18.14 2.64 -20.75
C MET A 275 -18.82 1.49 -20.00
N THR A 276 -20.02 1.72 -19.54
CA THR A 276 -20.83 0.71 -18.84
C THR A 276 -22.14 0.52 -19.59
N THR A 277 -22.45 -0.73 -19.90
CA THR A 277 -23.74 -1.18 -20.44
C THR A 277 -24.36 -2.18 -19.45
N GLU A 278 -25.55 -2.69 -19.76
CA GLU A 278 -26.18 -3.75 -18.94
C GLU A 278 -25.35 -5.04 -18.87
N ARG A 279 -24.55 -5.35 -19.90
CA ARG A 279 -23.80 -6.60 -20.01
C ARG A 279 -22.29 -6.42 -19.93
N TRP A 280 -21.77 -5.25 -20.32
CA TRP A 280 -20.34 -5.01 -20.50
C TRP A 280 -19.89 -3.80 -19.69
N VAL A 281 -18.71 -3.91 -19.13
CA VAL A 281 -17.96 -2.80 -18.56
C VAL A 281 -16.59 -2.80 -19.22
N VAL A 282 -16.30 -1.72 -19.93
CA VAL A 282 -14.98 -1.50 -20.54
C VAL A 282 -14.40 -0.25 -19.92
N THR A 283 -13.19 -0.34 -19.43
CA THR A 283 -12.50 0.79 -18.82
C THR A 283 -11.01 0.75 -19.14
N THR A 284 -10.43 1.91 -19.24
CA THR A 284 -8.98 2.07 -19.42
C THR A 284 -8.50 3.23 -18.57
N ASP A 285 -7.34 3.04 -17.93
CA ASP A 285 -6.70 4.03 -17.09
C ASP A 285 -5.25 4.24 -17.55
N TYR A 286 -4.80 5.47 -17.46
CA TYR A 286 -3.41 5.86 -17.61
C TYR A 286 -2.92 6.43 -16.30
N ASN A 287 -1.80 5.92 -15.78
CA ASN A 287 -1.20 6.35 -14.54
C ASN A 287 0.25 6.76 -14.78
N TYR A 288 0.61 7.95 -14.32
CA TYR A 288 1.96 8.48 -14.35
C TYR A 288 2.45 8.76 -12.93
N LEU A 289 3.58 8.17 -12.57
CA LEU A 289 4.26 8.33 -11.28
C LEU A 289 5.61 8.99 -11.51
N ASP A 290 5.81 10.16 -10.90
CA ASP A 290 7.06 10.89 -10.98
C ASP A 290 7.91 10.66 -9.72
N TRP A 291 9.00 9.93 -9.90
CA TRP A 291 9.99 9.62 -8.88
C TRP A 291 11.23 10.52 -8.94
N SER A 292 11.27 11.51 -9.80
CA SER A 292 12.47 12.34 -10.06
C SER A 292 13.05 13.02 -8.82
N ARG A 293 12.23 13.24 -7.79
CA ARG A 293 12.65 13.84 -6.51
C ARG A 293 13.34 12.86 -5.57
N ASN A 294 13.22 11.55 -5.82
CA ASN A 294 13.88 10.51 -5.03
C ASN A 294 15.21 10.15 -5.68
N THR A 295 16.23 10.96 -5.45
CA THR A 295 17.58 10.62 -5.85
C THR A 295 18.10 9.55 -4.89
N SER A 296 18.10 8.30 -5.30
CA SER A 296 18.81 7.24 -4.60
C SER A 296 20.29 7.52 -4.72
N SER A 297 20.90 8.02 -3.67
CA SER A 297 22.35 8.08 -3.60
C SER A 297 22.85 6.83 -2.88
N TYR A 298 23.00 5.77 -3.62
CA TYR A 298 24.03 4.78 -3.32
C TYR A 298 25.33 5.35 -3.89
N THR A 299 26.05 6.12 -3.11
CA THR A 299 27.48 6.46 -3.30
C THR A 299 28.16 6.31 -1.97
#